data_6c1ed53c1c9e2d0f07bc6e56ff581cfd
#
_entry.id   6c1ed53c1c9e2d0f07bc6e56ff581cfd
#
_cell.length_a   1.000
_cell.length_b   1.000
_cell.length_c   1.000
_cell.angle_alpha   90.00
_cell.angle_beta   90.00
_cell.angle_gamma   90.00
#
_symmetry.space_group_name_H-M   'P 1'
#
loop_
_entity.id
_entity.type
_entity.pdbx_description
1 polymer ?
#
loop_
_entity_poly.entity_id
_entity_poly.type
_entity_poly.pdbx_seq_one_letter_code
_entity_poly.pdbx_strand_id
1 'polypeptide(L)'
;MDRDMSKIMEEYDELIDLGLYEDALKLMDEALEIDPDNAQVLNDQAVVYTRLDRNGEALASYRKSLELDPNNKETFSNMGFFYQKLEKYDKAIEMFDKALEIDDTYETALSNKAATLHQLGLFEEAIDTYHKILGINPENVNALINLSVTCYTLREYDIALRFIERALSIEPYNKIAIETRNEIRKMV
;
A
#
# COMPACT_ATOMS: atom_id res chain seq x y z
N MET A 1 -33.43 15.03 -5.50
CA MET A 1 -32.92 15.16 -4.11
C MET A 1 -31.44 15.04 -4.26
N ASP A 2 -30.73 16.18 -4.27
CA ASP A 2 -29.29 16.14 -4.51
C ASP A 2 -28.64 15.38 -3.35
N ARG A 3 -28.04 14.25 -3.67
CA ARG A 3 -27.27 13.46 -2.69
C ARG A 3 -26.03 14.24 -2.31
N ASP A 4 -25.77 14.37 -1.03
CA ASP A 4 -24.60 15.10 -0.52
C ASP A 4 -23.36 14.25 -0.75
N MET A 5 -22.27 14.86 -1.23
CA MET A 5 -20.96 14.22 -1.45
C MET A 5 -20.50 13.39 -0.24
N SER A 6 -20.70 13.93 0.98
CA SER A 6 -20.33 13.22 2.23
C SER A 6 -21.02 11.87 2.36
N LYS A 7 -22.31 11.79 2.03
CA LYS A 7 -23.06 10.53 2.10
C LYS A 7 -22.65 9.53 1.02
N ILE A 8 -22.27 10.03 -0.15
CA ILE A 8 -21.76 9.18 -1.23
C ILE A 8 -20.45 8.53 -0.77
N MET A 9 -19.56 9.31 -0.15
CA MET A 9 -18.27 8.78 0.31
C MET A 9 -18.41 7.82 1.50
N GLU A 10 -19.34 8.07 2.44
CA GLU A 10 -19.64 7.13 3.52
C GLU A 10 -20.14 5.77 2.98
N GLU A 11 -21.07 5.80 2.01
CA GLU A 11 -21.60 4.58 1.38
C GLU A 11 -20.52 3.89 0.51
N TYR A 12 -19.64 4.67 -0.13
CA TYR A 12 -18.50 4.13 -0.86
C TYR A 12 -17.58 3.31 0.05
N ASP A 13 -17.22 3.83 1.22
CA ASP A 13 -16.36 3.12 2.17
C ASP A 13 -17.00 1.79 2.62
N GLU A 14 -18.31 1.79 2.89
CA GLU A 14 -19.06 0.56 3.22
C GLU A 14 -19.03 -0.46 2.07
N LEU A 15 -19.18 -0.01 0.82
CA LEU A 15 -19.16 -0.90 -0.34
C LEU A 15 -17.75 -1.47 -0.60
N ILE A 16 -16.70 -0.69 -0.37
CA ILE A 16 -15.31 -1.16 -0.46
C ILE A 16 -15.02 -2.24 0.58
N ASP A 17 -15.47 -2.03 1.83
CA ASP A 17 -15.29 -3.01 2.91
C ASP A 17 -16.03 -4.33 2.62
N LEU A 18 -17.18 -4.25 1.96
CA LEU A 18 -17.96 -5.41 1.51
C LEU A 18 -17.43 -6.05 0.22
N GLY A 19 -16.46 -5.43 -0.45
CA GLY A 19 -15.94 -5.89 -1.74
C GLY A 19 -16.90 -5.71 -2.92
N LEU A 20 -17.91 -4.84 -2.78
CA LEU A 20 -18.93 -4.56 -3.79
C LEU A 20 -18.47 -3.47 -4.78
N TYR A 21 -17.38 -3.77 -5.49
CA TYR A 21 -16.64 -2.81 -6.32
C TYR A 21 -17.45 -2.21 -7.47
N GLU A 22 -18.35 -2.98 -8.11
CA GLU A 22 -19.19 -2.46 -9.21
C GLU A 22 -20.23 -1.45 -8.69
N ASP A 23 -20.72 -1.61 -7.46
CA ASP A 23 -21.64 -0.66 -6.85
C ASP A 23 -20.88 0.57 -6.33
N ALA A 24 -19.69 0.38 -5.76
CA ALA A 24 -18.79 1.48 -5.41
C ALA A 24 -18.46 2.36 -6.63
N LEU A 25 -18.25 1.75 -7.82
CA LEU A 25 -17.99 2.50 -9.05
C LEU A 25 -19.15 3.42 -9.44
N LYS A 26 -20.41 2.97 -9.29
CA LYS A 26 -21.59 3.81 -9.57
C LYS A 26 -21.65 5.03 -8.66
N LEU A 27 -21.22 4.86 -7.38
CA LEU A 27 -21.13 6.00 -6.46
C LEU A 27 -20.04 6.98 -6.86
N MET A 28 -18.90 6.50 -7.37
CA MET A 28 -17.85 7.39 -7.89
C MET A 28 -18.32 8.14 -9.15
N ASP A 29 -19.08 7.48 -10.03
CA ASP A 29 -19.69 8.17 -11.18
C ASP A 29 -20.69 9.24 -10.73
N GLU A 30 -21.54 8.96 -9.73
CA GLU A 30 -22.48 9.93 -9.14
C GLU A 30 -21.72 11.10 -8.48
N ALA A 31 -20.62 10.83 -7.77
CA ALA A 31 -19.77 11.86 -7.17
C ALA A 31 -19.13 12.77 -8.23
N LEU A 32 -18.69 12.21 -9.36
CA LEU A 32 -18.13 12.96 -10.48
C LEU A 32 -19.18 13.72 -11.31
N GLU A 33 -20.48 13.37 -11.22
CA GLU A 33 -21.56 14.21 -11.74
C GLU A 33 -21.75 15.48 -10.91
N ILE A 34 -21.48 15.40 -9.58
CA ILE A 34 -21.56 16.55 -8.67
C ILE A 34 -20.32 17.45 -8.82
N ASP A 35 -19.13 16.84 -8.82
CA ASP A 35 -17.84 17.54 -8.93
C ASP A 35 -16.92 16.80 -9.92
N PRO A 36 -16.97 17.15 -11.23
CA PRO A 36 -16.20 16.47 -12.27
C PRO A 36 -14.68 16.58 -12.17
N ASP A 37 -14.20 17.57 -11.42
CA ASP A 37 -12.77 17.87 -11.25
C ASP A 37 -12.26 17.53 -9.84
N ASN A 38 -12.94 16.63 -9.16
CA ASN A 38 -12.54 16.14 -7.85
C ASN A 38 -11.40 15.11 -7.98
N ALA A 39 -10.18 15.56 -7.72
CA ALA A 39 -8.98 14.72 -7.82
C ALA A 39 -9.03 13.48 -6.90
N GLN A 40 -9.61 13.61 -5.69
CA GLN A 40 -9.72 12.50 -4.75
C GLN A 40 -10.72 11.44 -5.26
N VAL A 41 -11.89 11.85 -5.72
CA VAL A 41 -12.90 10.91 -6.28
C VAL A 41 -12.33 10.17 -7.49
N LEU A 42 -11.56 10.84 -8.34
CA LEU A 42 -10.88 10.20 -9.48
C LEU A 42 -9.81 9.19 -9.02
N ASN A 43 -9.06 9.49 -7.96
CA ASN A 43 -8.14 8.53 -7.35
C ASN A 43 -8.89 7.30 -6.83
N ASP A 44 -9.99 7.49 -6.10
CA ASP A 44 -10.77 6.40 -5.52
C ASP A 44 -11.45 5.56 -6.61
N GLN A 45 -11.96 6.19 -7.66
CA GLN A 45 -12.45 5.51 -8.87
C GLN A 45 -11.35 4.64 -9.50
N ALA A 46 -10.12 5.15 -9.60
CA ALA A 46 -8.99 4.40 -10.13
C ALA A 46 -8.62 3.19 -9.25
N VAL A 47 -8.71 3.32 -7.93
CA VAL A 47 -8.55 2.19 -7.00
C VAL A 47 -9.61 1.12 -7.26
N VAL A 48 -10.86 1.50 -7.44
CA VAL A 48 -11.95 0.55 -7.76
C VAL A 48 -11.68 -0.15 -9.10
N TYR A 49 -11.32 0.60 -10.14
CA TYR A 49 -10.93 -0.01 -11.43
C TYR A 49 -9.76 -0.98 -11.30
N THR A 50 -8.79 -0.66 -10.43
CA THR A 50 -7.65 -1.55 -10.14
C THR A 50 -8.12 -2.86 -9.49
N ARG A 51 -9.09 -2.81 -8.60
CA ARG A 51 -9.69 -4.01 -7.96
C ARG A 51 -10.46 -4.87 -8.95
N LEU A 52 -11.10 -4.25 -9.94
CA LEU A 52 -11.87 -4.89 -11.01
C LEU A 52 -11.02 -5.34 -12.21
N ASP A 53 -9.68 -5.21 -12.15
CA ASP A 53 -8.74 -5.50 -13.25
C ASP A 53 -9.01 -4.68 -14.53
N ARG A 54 -9.72 -3.55 -14.41
CA ARG A 54 -10.02 -2.60 -15.48
C ARG A 54 -8.85 -1.62 -15.65
N ASN A 55 -7.71 -2.16 -16.09
CA ASN A 55 -6.42 -1.48 -16.05
C ASN A 55 -6.34 -0.20 -16.90
N GLY A 56 -7.06 -0.15 -18.02
CA GLY A 56 -7.08 1.03 -18.90
C GLY A 56 -7.77 2.22 -18.23
N GLU A 57 -8.94 1.96 -17.64
CA GLU A 57 -9.73 2.96 -16.92
C GLU A 57 -9.02 3.40 -15.64
N ALA A 58 -8.44 2.46 -14.88
CA ALA A 58 -7.65 2.79 -13.71
C ALA A 58 -6.55 3.80 -14.04
N LEU A 59 -5.75 3.52 -15.08
CA LEU A 59 -4.66 4.41 -15.47
C LEU A 59 -5.15 5.78 -15.95
N ALA A 60 -6.30 5.84 -16.64
CA ALA A 60 -6.90 7.09 -17.09
C ALA A 60 -7.36 7.96 -15.90
N SER A 61 -8.05 7.34 -14.92
CA SER A 61 -8.52 8.05 -13.72
C SER A 61 -7.37 8.51 -12.83
N TYR A 62 -6.31 7.69 -12.62
CA TYR A 62 -5.10 8.14 -11.91
C TYR A 62 -4.42 9.34 -12.59
N ARG A 63 -4.28 9.31 -13.92
CA ARG A 63 -3.67 10.44 -14.64
C ARG A 63 -4.50 11.69 -14.51
N LYS A 64 -5.82 11.62 -14.66
CA LYS A 64 -6.70 12.76 -14.50
C LYS A 64 -6.64 13.32 -13.06
N SER A 65 -6.59 12.44 -12.04
CA SER A 65 -6.39 12.86 -10.65
C SER A 65 -5.09 13.69 -10.49
N LEU A 66 -3.96 13.19 -11.05
CA LEU A 66 -2.67 13.88 -10.97
C LEU A 66 -2.57 15.13 -11.87
N GLU A 67 -3.37 15.25 -12.93
CA GLU A 67 -3.49 16.49 -13.71
C GLU A 67 -4.16 17.59 -12.88
N LEU A 68 -5.11 17.24 -12.02
CA LEU A 68 -5.84 18.17 -11.15
C LEU A 68 -5.07 18.48 -9.86
N ASP A 69 -4.46 17.46 -9.25
CA ASP A 69 -3.60 17.60 -8.07
C ASP A 69 -2.25 16.89 -8.29
N PRO A 70 -1.25 17.59 -8.83
CA PRO A 70 0.08 17.03 -9.11
C PRO A 70 0.88 16.62 -7.85
N ASN A 71 0.46 17.06 -6.67
CA ASN A 71 1.13 16.76 -5.40
C ASN A 71 0.34 15.78 -4.51
N ASN A 72 -0.53 14.98 -5.11
CA ASN A 72 -1.30 13.98 -4.37
C ASN A 72 -0.46 12.72 -4.14
N LYS A 73 0.17 12.63 -2.96
CA LYS A 73 0.98 11.47 -2.56
C LYS A 73 0.19 10.15 -2.54
N GLU A 74 -1.11 10.22 -2.22
CA GLU A 74 -1.99 9.04 -2.17
C GLU A 74 -2.21 8.48 -3.57
N THR A 75 -2.46 9.35 -4.56
CA THR A 75 -2.62 8.94 -5.96
C THR A 75 -1.34 8.30 -6.49
N PHE A 76 -0.16 8.87 -6.20
CA PHE A 76 1.10 8.23 -6.59
C PHE A 76 1.29 6.87 -5.91
N SER A 77 1.00 6.76 -4.61
CA SER A 77 1.12 5.48 -3.90
C SER A 77 0.15 4.42 -4.44
N ASN A 78 -1.10 4.78 -4.70
CA ASN A 78 -2.11 3.89 -5.29
C ASN A 78 -1.73 3.47 -6.72
N MET A 79 -1.18 4.38 -7.51
CA MET A 79 -0.66 4.08 -8.84
C MET A 79 0.58 3.17 -8.78
N GLY A 80 1.41 3.30 -7.74
CA GLY A 80 2.50 2.38 -7.45
C GLY A 80 1.98 0.97 -7.18
N PHE A 81 0.98 0.84 -6.31
CA PHE A 81 0.32 -0.44 -6.05
C PHE A 81 -0.34 -1.04 -7.30
N PHE A 82 -0.96 -0.22 -8.14
CA PHE A 82 -1.48 -0.63 -9.45
C PHE A 82 -0.39 -1.24 -10.33
N TYR A 83 0.78 -0.60 -10.43
CA TYR A 83 1.89 -1.14 -11.20
C TYR A 83 2.49 -2.40 -10.58
N GLN A 84 2.55 -2.49 -9.25
CA GLN A 84 2.97 -3.70 -8.53
C GLN A 84 2.05 -4.89 -8.86
N LYS A 85 0.72 -4.67 -8.86
CA LYS A 85 -0.27 -5.68 -9.25
C LYS A 85 -0.07 -6.18 -10.70
N LEU A 86 0.43 -5.31 -11.58
CA LEU A 86 0.79 -5.64 -12.97
C LEU A 86 2.21 -6.22 -13.11
N GLU A 87 2.90 -6.50 -12.00
CA GLU A 87 4.29 -6.98 -11.95
C GLU A 87 5.30 -6.02 -12.63
N LYS A 88 4.92 -4.74 -12.77
CA LYS A 88 5.77 -3.68 -13.33
C LYS A 88 6.51 -2.98 -12.19
N TYR A 89 7.36 -3.73 -11.51
CA TYR A 89 7.98 -3.32 -10.24
C TYR A 89 8.82 -2.03 -10.34
N ASP A 90 9.57 -1.84 -11.43
CA ASP A 90 10.34 -0.60 -11.63
C ASP A 90 9.44 0.64 -11.65
N LYS A 91 8.26 0.53 -12.32
CA LYS A 91 7.29 1.62 -12.34
C LYS A 91 6.60 1.80 -11.00
N ALA A 92 6.37 0.71 -10.28
CA ALA A 92 5.82 0.78 -8.94
C ALA A 92 6.74 1.57 -8.00
N ILE A 93 8.05 1.26 -8.00
CA ILE A 93 9.06 1.97 -7.23
C ILE A 93 9.12 3.44 -7.62
N GLU A 94 9.11 3.77 -8.93
CA GLU A 94 9.08 5.17 -9.40
C GLU A 94 7.88 5.94 -8.81
N MET A 95 6.70 5.33 -8.76
CA MET A 95 5.51 5.98 -8.22
C MET A 95 5.58 6.13 -6.69
N PHE A 96 6.08 5.12 -5.98
CA PHE A 96 6.31 5.24 -4.54
C PHE A 96 7.35 6.31 -4.22
N ASP A 97 8.41 6.45 -5.04
CA ASP A 97 9.40 7.50 -4.86
C ASP A 97 8.78 8.88 -5.02
N LYS A 98 7.91 9.09 -6.01
CA LYS A 98 7.17 10.36 -6.18
C LYS A 98 6.26 10.66 -4.98
N ALA A 99 5.60 9.65 -4.41
CA ALA A 99 4.83 9.84 -3.18
C ALA A 99 5.74 10.27 -2.01
N LEU A 100 6.94 9.68 -1.91
CA LEU A 100 7.92 9.97 -0.86
C LEU A 100 8.69 11.28 -1.08
N GLU A 101 8.79 11.79 -2.30
CA GLU A 101 9.28 13.16 -2.58
C GLU A 101 8.33 14.22 -2.02
N ILE A 102 7.02 13.91 -1.95
CA ILE A 102 6.00 14.81 -1.39
C ILE A 102 5.96 14.69 0.15
N ASP A 103 6.01 13.45 0.66
CA ASP A 103 5.99 13.15 2.10
C ASP A 103 6.91 11.96 2.38
N ASP A 104 8.13 12.22 2.81
CA ASP A 104 9.17 11.23 3.08
C ASP A 104 8.87 10.29 4.26
N THR A 105 7.82 10.62 5.04
CA THR A 105 7.30 9.84 6.17
C THR A 105 6.04 9.05 5.84
N TYR A 106 5.57 9.07 4.58
CA TYR A 106 4.34 8.39 4.20
C TYR A 106 4.49 6.86 4.28
N GLU A 107 4.08 6.29 5.41
CA GLU A 107 4.27 4.86 5.76
C GLU A 107 3.72 3.91 4.70
N THR A 108 2.58 4.22 4.06
CA THR A 108 1.99 3.39 3.02
C THR A 108 2.91 3.22 1.82
N ALA A 109 3.50 4.33 1.34
CA ALA A 109 4.44 4.29 0.21
C ALA A 109 5.74 3.58 0.60
N LEU A 110 6.28 3.84 1.80
CA LEU A 110 7.47 3.15 2.32
C LEU A 110 7.24 1.64 2.40
N SER A 111 6.10 1.20 2.96
CA SER A 111 5.78 -0.22 3.13
C SER A 111 5.65 -0.94 1.80
N ASN A 112 4.93 -0.34 0.86
CA ASN A 112 4.75 -0.92 -0.48
C ASN A 112 6.05 -0.93 -1.27
N LYS A 113 6.87 0.13 -1.18
CA LYS A 113 8.20 0.18 -1.79
C LYS A 113 9.10 -0.91 -1.25
N ALA A 114 9.19 -1.06 0.07
CA ALA A 114 10.04 -2.07 0.70
C ALA A 114 9.62 -3.50 0.30
N ALA A 115 8.30 -3.78 0.26
CA ALA A 115 7.77 -5.06 -0.21
C ALA A 115 8.11 -5.30 -1.69
N THR A 116 8.04 -4.26 -2.54
CA THR A 116 8.38 -4.36 -3.97
C THR A 116 9.88 -4.61 -4.16
N LEU A 117 10.74 -3.92 -3.40
CA LEU A 117 12.19 -4.13 -3.41
C LEU A 117 12.54 -5.57 -3.00
N HIS A 118 11.88 -6.09 -1.95
CA HIS A 118 12.04 -7.49 -1.54
C HIS A 118 11.66 -8.46 -2.66
N GLN A 119 10.54 -8.23 -3.37
CA GLN A 119 10.10 -9.06 -4.51
C GLN A 119 11.11 -9.05 -5.67
N LEU A 120 11.80 -7.94 -5.89
CA LEU A 120 12.87 -7.81 -6.88
C LEU A 120 14.20 -8.44 -6.43
N GLY A 121 14.31 -8.88 -5.16
CA GLY A 121 15.55 -9.39 -4.60
C GLY A 121 16.56 -8.31 -4.20
N LEU A 122 16.13 -7.05 -4.17
CA LEU A 122 16.92 -5.88 -3.71
C LEU A 122 16.80 -5.78 -2.18
N PHE A 123 17.34 -6.80 -1.50
CA PHE A 123 17.09 -7.02 -0.08
C PHE A 123 17.70 -5.94 0.80
N GLU A 124 18.90 -5.45 0.48
CA GLU A 124 19.58 -4.38 1.23
C GLU A 124 18.75 -3.10 1.20
N GLU A 125 18.22 -2.72 0.03
CA GLU A 125 17.37 -1.53 -0.12
C GLU A 125 16.02 -1.70 0.58
N ALA A 126 15.45 -2.92 0.58
CA ALA A 126 14.25 -3.25 1.33
C ALA A 126 14.48 -3.10 2.84
N ILE A 127 15.60 -3.62 3.36
CA ILE A 127 16.00 -3.50 4.78
C ILE A 127 16.13 -2.03 5.18
N ASP A 128 16.82 -1.22 4.37
CA ASP A 128 16.98 0.21 4.64
C ASP A 128 15.62 0.94 4.69
N THR A 129 14.71 0.54 3.79
CA THR A 129 13.37 1.13 3.75
C THR A 129 12.53 0.71 4.96
N TYR A 130 12.59 -0.56 5.41
CA TYR A 130 11.94 -0.99 6.64
C TYR A 130 12.53 -0.30 7.88
N HIS A 131 13.84 -0.05 7.91
CA HIS A 131 14.44 0.74 8.99
C HIS A 131 13.94 2.18 9.03
N LYS A 132 13.65 2.82 7.88
CA LYS A 132 13.00 4.13 7.86
C LYS A 132 11.61 4.07 8.49
N ILE A 133 10.80 3.06 8.15
CA ILE A 133 9.48 2.87 8.79
C ILE A 133 9.62 2.72 10.31
N LEU A 134 10.57 1.90 10.77
CA LEU A 134 10.82 1.70 12.20
C LEU A 134 11.44 2.92 12.90
N GLY A 135 12.03 3.83 12.14
CA GLY A 135 12.47 5.14 12.63
C GLY A 135 11.30 6.09 12.87
N ILE A 136 10.26 6.01 12.06
CA ILE A 136 9.02 6.79 12.19
C ILE A 136 8.12 6.18 13.29
N ASN A 137 7.87 4.88 13.17
CA ASN A 137 7.05 4.10 14.09
C ASN A 137 7.79 2.85 14.56
N PRO A 138 8.50 2.92 15.71
CA PRO A 138 9.28 1.80 16.23
C PRO A 138 8.46 0.54 16.57
N GLU A 139 7.14 0.68 16.68
CA GLU A 139 6.21 -0.41 17.02
C GLU A 139 5.42 -0.91 15.81
N ASN A 140 5.82 -0.54 14.58
CA ASN A 140 5.16 -1.03 13.37
C ASN A 140 5.43 -2.54 13.21
N VAL A 141 4.44 -3.33 13.63
CA VAL A 141 4.51 -4.81 13.63
C VAL A 141 4.70 -5.36 12.22
N ASN A 142 4.03 -4.79 11.21
CA ASN A 142 4.16 -5.25 9.84
C ASN A 142 5.58 -5.03 9.29
N ALA A 143 6.19 -3.89 9.59
CA ALA A 143 7.58 -3.62 9.21
C ALA A 143 8.55 -4.58 9.90
N LEU A 144 8.35 -4.89 11.19
CA LEU A 144 9.16 -5.86 11.92
C LEU A 144 9.04 -7.29 11.33
N ILE A 145 7.83 -7.72 10.98
CA ILE A 145 7.59 -9.03 10.35
C ILE A 145 8.29 -9.09 8.99
N ASN A 146 8.07 -8.09 8.13
CA ASN A 146 8.63 -8.08 6.78
C ASN A 146 10.17 -7.97 6.79
N LEU A 147 10.73 -7.18 7.70
CA LEU A 147 12.18 -7.11 7.93
C LEU A 147 12.73 -8.47 8.39
N SER A 148 12.02 -9.17 9.30
CA SER A 148 12.38 -10.52 9.72
C SER A 148 12.36 -11.50 8.54
N VAL A 149 11.34 -11.45 7.69
CA VAL A 149 11.24 -12.30 6.48
C VAL A 149 12.38 -11.99 5.50
N THR A 150 12.75 -10.72 5.34
CA THR A 150 13.87 -10.33 4.47
C THR A 150 15.20 -10.86 5.00
N CYS A 151 15.47 -10.73 6.30
CA CYS A 151 16.66 -11.32 6.93
C CYS A 151 16.67 -12.86 6.84
N TYR A 152 15.50 -13.50 6.99
CA TYR A 152 15.38 -14.95 6.81
C TYR A 152 15.76 -15.39 5.39
N THR A 153 15.33 -14.65 4.38
CA THR A 153 15.68 -14.91 2.98
C THR A 153 17.19 -14.81 2.73
N LEU A 154 17.86 -13.87 3.41
CA LEU A 154 19.31 -13.71 3.42
C LEU A 154 20.05 -14.75 4.29
N ARG A 155 19.32 -15.67 4.93
CA ARG A 155 19.81 -16.67 5.89
C ARG A 155 20.43 -16.07 7.18
N GLU A 156 20.09 -14.84 7.49
CA GLU A 156 20.48 -14.15 8.72
C GLU A 156 19.52 -14.49 9.85
N TYR A 157 19.44 -15.77 10.20
CA TYR A 157 18.39 -16.33 11.07
C TYR A 157 18.36 -15.70 12.48
N ASP A 158 19.53 -15.41 13.07
CA ASP A 158 19.60 -14.78 14.39
C ASP A 158 19.04 -13.35 14.37
N ILE A 159 19.27 -12.62 13.27
CA ILE A 159 18.73 -11.27 13.09
C ILE A 159 17.23 -11.34 12.84
N ALA A 160 16.78 -12.27 11.98
CA ALA A 160 15.39 -12.51 11.72
C ALA A 160 14.61 -12.83 13.01
N LEU A 161 15.17 -13.72 13.89
CA LEU A 161 14.56 -14.04 15.18
C LEU A 161 14.41 -12.80 16.08
N ARG A 162 15.37 -11.92 16.14
CA ARG A 162 15.27 -10.69 16.95
C ARG A 162 14.13 -9.79 16.51
N PHE A 163 13.95 -9.59 15.22
CA PHE A 163 12.85 -8.76 14.69
C PHE A 163 11.49 -9.41 14.93
N ILE A 164 11.36 -10.72 14.68
CA ILE A 164 10.07 -11.39 14.86
C ILE A 164 9.68 -11.50 16.35
N GLU A 165 10.63 -11.71 17.26
CA GLU A 165 10.34 -11.69 18.70
C GLU A 165 9.94 -10.29 19.16
N ARG A 166 10.53 -9.24 18.58
CA ARG A 166 10.07 -7.87 18.84
C ARG A 166 8.65 -7.64 18.35
N ALA A 167 8.29 -8.11 17.16
CA ALA A 167 6.90 -8.06 16.67
C ALA A 167 5.94 -8.77 17.64
N LEU A 168 6.31 -9.95 18.12
CA LEU A 168 5.50 -10.73 19.07
C LEU A 168 5.48 -10.13 20.48
N SER A 169 6.44 -9.31 20.86
CA SER A 169 6.37 -8.58 22.14
C SER A 169 5.33 -7.45 22.10
N ILE A 170 5.00 -6.94 20.92
CA ILE A 170 3.98 -5.92 20.68
C ILE A 170 2.62 -6.60 20.46
N GLU A 171 2.57 -7.59 19.56
CA GLU A 171 1.37 -8.37 19.25
C GLU A 171 1.57 -9.88 19.52
N PRO A 172 1.38 -10.36 20.76
CA PRO A 172 1.70 -11.73 21.14
C PRO A 172 0.91 -12.82 20.39
N TYR A 173 -0.26 -12.47 19.84
CA TYR A 173 -1.15 -13.39 19.14
C TYR A 173 -1.18 -13.17 17.61
N ASN A 174 -0.25 -12.38 17.04
CA ASN A 174 -0.16 -12.19 15.61
C ASN A 174 0.20 -13.52 14.94
N LYS A 175 -0.74 -14.06 14.17
CA LYS A 175 -0.61 -15.39 13.55
C LYS A 175 0.58 -15.46 12.58
N ILE A 176 0.75 -14.42 11.74
CA ILE A 176 1.82 -14.35 10.75
C ILE A 176 3.18 -14.34 11.46
N ALA A 177 3.32 -13.54 12.53
CA ALA A 177 4.56 -13.48 13.29
C ALA A 177 4.88 -14.81 14.00
N ILE A 178 3.88 -15.49 14.55
CA ILE A 178 4.05 -16.82 15.17
C ILE A 178 4.51 -17.86 14.13
N GLU A 179 3.88 -17.89 12.97
CA GLU A 179 4.23 -18.80 11.88
C GLU A 179 5.65 -18.51 11.38
N THR A 180 5.97 -17.26 11.09
CA THR A 180 7.30 -16.83 10.65
C THR A 180 8.38 -17.21 11.67
N ARG A 181 8.17 -16.97 12.97
CA ARG A 181 9.10 -17.38 14.03
C ARG A 181 9.34 -18.88 14.02
N ASN A 182 8.27 -19.66 13.89
CA ASN A 182 8.37 -21.10 13.90
C ASN A 182 9.16 -21.64 12.69
N GLU A 183 9.02 -21.01 11.51
CA GLU A 183 9.83 -21.37 10.34
C GLU A 183 11.32 -21.02 10.56
N ILE A 184 11.61 -19.84 11.08
CA ILE A 184 12.99 -19.43 11.37
C ILE A 184 13.66 -20.40 12.37
N ARG A 185 12.94 -20.80 13.43
CA ARG A 185 13.45 -21.71 14.47
C ARG A 185 13.77 -23.11 13.98
N LYS A 186 13.25 -23.54 12.83
CA LYS A 186 13.63 -24.83 12.22
C LYS A 186 15.00 -24.77 11.53
N MET A 187 15.52 -23.56 11.29
CA MET A 187 16.76 -23.33 10.55
C MET A 187 17.95 -23.04 11.46
N VAL A 188 17.71 -22.82 12.76
CA VAL A 188 18.68 -22.59 13.82
C VAL A 188 18.75 -23.80 14.73
#